data_a247c8260eb68d8b8bbd70f7534a0d61
#
_entry.id   a247c8260eb68d8b8bbd70f7534a0d61
#
_cell.length_a   1.000
_cell.length_b   1.000
_cell.length_c   1.000
_cell.angle_alpha   90.00
_cell.angle_beta   90.00
_cell.angle_gamma   90.00
#
_symmetry.space_group_name_H-M   'P 1'
#
loop_
_entity.id
_entity.type
_entity.pdbx_description
1 polymer ?
#
loop_
_entity_poly.entity_id
_entity_poly.type
_entity_poly.pdbx_seq_one_letter_code
_entity_poly.pdbx_strand_id
1 'polypeptide(L)'
;MPESAQPPVLAIQVGNSRIKLAVFRGEDPDEVVFIAKDDVAGAVEAATRLYETIGAEIESSVVVASVNKPVSDALVSTLRDQLACEVYIAPDDMPVPIGTCLDAGARPGVDRLLNAAAAWHKLRQACVIIDAGTCITVDFVDGEGVFHGGAIAPGVRMQLKALHEHTAALPPIDFAVPEGLAWGSNTREAMIRGVYHGARGLVWRLIEKYAEQYGGFPVAIATGGDAGALFSDDELISQIVPDLVLRGVALAAKAALEPDGESSDDGRSALGAGGAAGFSLLPQQVEPKHARRGTTELGDGHVHDDDCGCGHDHE
;
A
#
# COMPACT_ATOMS: atom_id res chain seq x y z
N MET A 1 -12.88 36.84 -0.27
CA MET A 1 -12.64 36.32 -1.61
C MET A 1 -13.15 34.90 -1.59
N PRO A 2 -14.00 34.44 -2.50
CA PRO A 2 -14.26 33.00 -2.59
C PRO A 2 -12.91 32.35 -2.92
N GLU A 3 -12.56 31.32 -2.15
CA GLU A 3 -11.44 30.42 -2.40
C GLU A 3 -11.50 30.01 -3.86
N SER A 4 -10.47 30.32 -4.64
CA SER A 4 -10.47 30.01 -6.07
C SER A 4 -10.61 28.49 -6.19
N ALA A 5 -11.74 28.04 -6.71
CA ALA A 5 -12.00 26.63 -6.91
C ALA A 5 -10.84 26.04 -7.73
N GLN A 6 -10.15 25.07 -7.17
CA GLN A 6 -9.04 24.43 -7.86
C GLN A 6 -9.52 23.76 -9.16
N PRO A 7 -8.72 23.79 -10.23
CA PRO A 7 -9.11 23.17 -11.48
C PRO A 7 -9.33 21.65 -11.28
N PRO A 8 -10.39 21.10 -11.87
CA PRO A 8 -10.66 19.68 -11.81
C PRO A 8 -9.54 18.84 -12.42
N VAL A 9 -9.31 17.66 -11.86
CA VAL A 9 -8.29 16.70 -12.32
C VAL A 9 -8.97 15.39 -12.67
N LEU A 10 -8.76 14.90 -13.90
CA LEU A 10 -9.03 13.51 -14.24
C LEU A 10 -7.79 12.67 -13.88
N ALA A 11 -7.86 11.97 -12.78
CA ALA A 11 -6.81 11.10 -12.30
C ALA A 11 -6.98 9.69 -12.88
N ILE A 12 -5.92 9.14 -13.47
CA ILE A 12 -5.89 7.81 -14.08
C ILE A 12 -4.71 7.03 -13.51
N GLN A 13 -4.96 5.82 -12.98
CA GLN A 13 -3.92 4.91 -12.53
C GLN A 13 -3.95 3.63 -13.35
N VAL A 14 -2.84 3.31 -14.04
CA VAL A 14 -2.67 2.09 -14.81
C VAL A 14 -1.89 1.08 -13.98
N GLY A 15 -2.62 0.13 -13.40
CA GLY A 15 -2.07 -0.96 -12.58
C GLY A 15 -1.75 -2.22 -13.39
N ASN A 16 -1.28 -3.25 -12.68
CA ASN A 16 -1.00 -4.57 -13.28
C ASN A 16 -2.25 -5.44 -13.50
N SER A 17 -3.38 -5.12 -12.90
CA SER A 17 -4.63 -5.87 -13.04
C SER A 17 -5.79 -5.01 -13.54
N ARG A 18 -5.81 -3.73 -13.22
CA ARG A 18 -6.92 -2.81 -13.53
C ARG A 18 -6.39 -1.41 -13.84
N ILE A 19 -7.18 -0.66 -14.60
CA ILE A 19 -7.06 0.78 -14.77
C ILE A 19 -8.14 1.41 -13.89
N LYS A 20 -7.78 2.41 -13.10
CA LYS A 20 -8.70 3.16 -12.24
C LYS A 20 -8.75 4.60 -12.73
N LEU A 21 -9.95 5.18 -12.76
CA LEU A 21 -10.18 6.55 -13.21
C LEU A 21 -11.13 7.25 -12.25
N ALA A 22 -10.89 8.53 -11.97
CA ALA A 22 -11.84 9.37 -11.26
C ALA A 22 -11.60 10.85 -11.57
N VAL A 23 -12.67 11.65 -11.50
CA VAL A 23 -12.58 13.11 -11.52
C VAL A 23 -12.54 13.62 -10.09
N PHE A 24 -11.60 14.52 -9.84
CA PHE A 24 -11.48 15.26 -8.58
C PHE A 24 -11.81 16.73 -8.81
N ARG A 25 -12.84 17.25 -8.13
CA ARG A 25 -13.19 18.68 -8.04
C ARG A 25 -12.83 19.26 -6.68
N GLY A 26 -12.33 18.45 -5.79
CA GLY A 26 -11.92 18.74 -4.43
C GLY A 26 -11.04 17.63 -3.88
N GLU A 27 -11.17 17.31 -2.59
CA GLU A 27 -10.41 16.23 -1.94
C GLU A 27 -10.92 14.83 -2.27
N ASP A 28 -12.22 14.69 -2.49
CA ASP A 28 -12.87 13.40 -2.76
C ASP A 28 -13.17 13.22 -4.24
N PRO A 29 -13.07 11.99 -4.78
CA PRO A 29 -13.45 11.69 -6.15
C PRO A 29 -14.98 11.70 -6.32
N ASP A 30 -15.46 12.08 -7.51
CA ASP A 30 -16.89 12.01 -7.82
C ASP A 30 -17.34 10.54 -7.95
N GLU A 31 -16.81 9.85 -8.94
CA GLU A 31 -17.05 8.43 -9.23
C GLU A 31 -15.72 7.74 -9.52
N VAL A 32 -15.50 6.55 -8.97
CA VAL A 32 -14.32 5.75 -9.30
C VAL A 32 -14.73 4.66 -10.27
N VAL A 33 -14.13 4.67 -11.46
CA VAL A 33 -14.34 3.68 -12.52
C VAL A 33 -13.19 2.70 -12.55
N PHE A 34 -13.51 1.41 -12.68
CA PHE A 34 -12.54 0.32 -12.75
C PHE A 34 -12.68 -0.41 -14.09
N ILE A 35 -11.60 -0.46 -14.87
CA ILE A 35 -11.54 -1.14 -16.17
C ILE A 35 -10.47 -2.24 -16.10
N ALA A 36 -10.68 -3.36 -16.77
CA ALA A 36 -9.64 -4.38 -16.89
C ALA A 36 -8.41 -3.81 -17.63
N LYS A 37 -7.19 -4.17 -17.22
CA LYS A 37 -5.96 -3.62 -17.81
C LYS A 37 -5.83 -3.87 -19.31
N ASP A 38 -6.41 -4.97 -19.80
CA ASP A 38 -6.34 -5.37 -21.21
C ASP A 38 -7.41 -4.70 -22.07
N ASP A 39 -8.37 -3.98 -21.46
CA ASP A 39 -9.42 -3.20 -22.14
C ASP A 39 -9.05 -1.71 -22.23
N VAL A 40 -8.01 -1.42 -23.03
CA VAL A 40 -7.56 -0.05 -23.26
C VAL A 40 -8.64 0.80 -23.94
N ALA A 41 -9.42 0.21 -24.84
CA ALA A 41 -10.50 0.92 -25.54
C ALA A 41 -11.60 1.36 -24.55
N GLY A 42 -12.03 0.47 -23.66
CA GLY A 42 -12.98 0.80 -22.60
C GLY A 42 -12.43 1.83 -21.61
N ALA A 43 -11.11 1.82 -21.35
CA ALA A 43 -10.47 2.85 -20.51
C ALA A 43 -10.46 4.22 -21.19
N VAL A 44 -10.23 4.29 -22.49
CA VAL A 44 -10.29 5.53 -23.29
C VAL A 44 -11.72 6.09 -23.30
N GLU A 45 -12.73 5.23 -23.57
CA GLU A 45 -14.14 5.62 -23.53
C GLU A 45 -14.56 6.16 -22.15
N ALA A 46 -14.18 5.46 -21.09
CA ALA A 46 -14.43 5.91 -19.71
C ALA A 46 -13.75 7.25 -19.40
N ALA A 47 -12.49 7.42 -19.80
CA ALA A 47 -11.75 8.68 -19.62
C ALA A 47 -12.40 9.84 -20.37
N THR A 48 -12.80 9.63 -21.63
CA THR A 48 -13.48 10.64 -22.45
C THR A 48 -14.81 11.05 -21.82
N ARG A 49 -15.62 10.08 -21.43
CA ARG A 49 -16.89 10.34 -20.74
C ARG A 49 -16.70 11.12 -19.43
N LEU A 50 -15.74 10.73 -18.61
CA LEU A 50 -15.44 11.43 -17.35
C LEU A 50 -14.93 12.84 -17.61
N TYR A 51 -14.06 13.03 -18.63
CA TYR A 51 -13.55 14.34 -19.01
C TYR A 51 -14.67 15.28 -19.46
N GLU A 52 -15.62 14.80 -20.27
CA GLU A 52 -16.80 15.57 -20.69
C GLU A 52 -17.63 16.08 -19.50
N THR A 53 -17.66 15.37 -18.38
CA THR A 53 -18.37 15.83 -17.16
C THR A 53 -17.73 17.06 -16.52
N ILE A 54 -16.46 17.35 -16.82
CA ILE A 54 -15.75 18.53 -16.30
C ILE A 54 -16.27 19.81 -16.99
N GLY A 55 -16.59 19.72 -18.27
CA GLY A 55 -17.02 20.85 -19.10
C GLY A 55 -15.88 21.53 -19.84
N ALA A 56 -16.09 21.84 -21.12
CA ALA A 56 -15.07 22.32 -22.04
C ALA A 56 -14.53 23.74 -21.72
N GLU A 57 -15.22 24.52 -20.90
CA GLU A 57 -14.83 25.89 -20.55
C GLU A 57 -14.00 25.94 -19.24
N ILE A 58 -13.82 24.79 -18.56
CA ILE A 58 -13.10 24.72 -17.30
C ILE A 58 -11.68 24.25 -17.59
N GLU A 59 -10.69 25.04 -17.17
CA GLU A 59 -9.30 24.60 -17.17
C GLU A 59 -9.18 23.33 -16.31
N SER A 60 -8.64 22.27 -16.91
CA SER A 60 -8.56 20.95 -16.27
C SER A 60 -7.34 20.21 -16.78
N SER A 61 -6.87 19.25 -15.99
CA SER A 61 -5.74 18.40 -16.36
C SER A 61 -6.11 16.91 -16.32
N VAL A 62 -5.50 16.15 -17.23
CA VAL A 62 -5.54 14.69 -17.22
C VAL A 62 -4.18 14.20 -16.76
N VAL A 63 -4.13 13.43 -15.67
CA VAL A 63 -2.88 12.93 -15.10
C VAL A 63 -2.92 11.41 -15.03
N VAL A 64 -1.91 10.78 -15.63
CA VAL A 64 -1.76 9.33 -15.70
C VAL A 64 -0.57 8.90 -14.86
N ALA A 65 -0.79 7.99 -13.92
CA ALA A 65 0.27 7.30 -13.21
C ALA A 65 0.26 5.80 -13.57
N SER A 66 1.43 5.21 -13.79
CA SER A 66 1.50 3.83 -14.29
C SER A 66 2.63 3.02 -13.70
N VAL A 67 2.33 1.77 -13.41
CA VAL A 67 3.31 0.70 -13.16
C VAL A 67 3.31 -0.34 -14.29
N ASN A 68 2.59 -0.07 -15.38
CA ASN A 68 2.49 -0.93 -16.56
C ASN A 68 2.68 -0.10 -17.84
N LYS A 69 3.94 0.14 -18.18
CA LYS A 69 4.32 1.03 -19.28
C LYS A 69 3.69 0.69 -20.63
N PRO A 70 3.63 -0.56 -21.12
CA PRO A 70 3.01 -0.85 -22.42
C PRO A 70 1.54 -0.44 -22.52
N VAL A 71 0.76 -0.70 -21.46
CA VAL A 71 -0.66 -0.32 -21.40
C VAL A 71 -0.81 1.19 -21.29
N SER A 72 0.03 1.82 -20.48
CA SER A 72 0.05 3.28 -20.29
C SER A 72 0.39 4.01 -21.58
N ASP A 73 1.41 3.58 -22.32
CA ASP A 73 1.83 4.24 -23.57
C ASP A 73 0.69 4.21 -24.60
N ALA A 74 0.00 3.06 -24.74
CA ALA A 74 -1.15 2.94 -25.64
C ALA A 74 -2.33 3.85 -25.21
N LEU A 75 -2.63 3.87 -23.91
CA LEU A 75 -3.70 4.70 -23.35
C LEU A 75 -3.40 6.20 -23.56
N VAL A 76 -2.22 6.67 -23.16
CA VAL A 76 -1.80 8.08 -23.24
C VAL A 76 -1.78 8.56 -24.69
N SER A 77 -1.25 7.76 -25.62
CA SER A 77 -1.25 8.10 -27.04
C SER A 77 -2.65 8.38 -27.55
N THR A 78 -3.59 7.47 -27.25
CA THR A 78 -4.98 7.62 -27.71
C THR A 78 -5.70 8.78 -27.03
N LEU A 79 -5.45 9.01 -25.74
CA LEU A 79 -6.05 10.14 -25.01
C LEU A 79 -5.56 11.49 -25.56
N ARG A 80 -4.26 11.62 -25.89
CA ARG A 80 -3.69 12.84 -26.51
C ARG A 80 -4.29 13.14 -27.89
N ASP A 81 -4.68 12.09 -28.63
CA ASP A 81 -5.32 12.24 -29.93
C ASP A 81 -6.81 12.62 -29.84
N GLN A 82 -7.50 12.19 -28.77
CA GLN A 82 -8.94 12.36 -28.64
C GLN A 82 -9.37 13.51 -27.74
N LEU A 83 -8.59 13.81 -26.69
CA LEU A 83 -8.91 14.88 -25.75
C LEU A 83 -8.24 16.19 -26.19
N ALA A 84 -8.99 17.29 -26.17
CA ALA A 84 -8.46 18.62 -26.47
C ALA A 84 -7.76 19.23 -25.23
N CYS A 85 -6.96 18.43 -24.52
CA CYS A 85 -6.24 18.87 -23.31
C CYS A 85 -4.88 18.20 -23.20
N GLU A 86 -4.04 18.76 -22.34
CA GLU A 86 -2.74 18.17 -21.98
C GLU A 86 -2.92 16.92 -21.12
N VAL A 87 -2.17 15.84 -21.47
CA VAL A 87 -2.11 14.60 -20.69
C VAL A 87 -0.72 14.48 -20.09
N TYR A 88 -0.65 14.60 -18.79
CA TYR A 88 0.58 14.52 -17.99
C TYR A 88 0.83 13.12 -17.43
N ILE A 89 2.08 12.79 -17.22
CA ILE A 89 2.50 11.48 -16.67
C ILE A 89 3.22 11.71 -15.34
N ALA A 90 2.71 11.12 -14.26
CA ALA A 90 3.41 11.09 -12.99
C ALA A 90 4.30 9.83 -12.91
N PRO A 91 5.57 9.92 -12.45
CA PRO A 91 6.21 11.12 -11.90
C PRO A 91 7.00 11.96 -12.92
N ASP A 92 6.97 11.63 -14.22
CA ASP A 92 7.87 12.20 -15.23
C ASP A 92 7.57 13.71 -15.47
N ASP A 93 6.30 14.07 -15.66
CA ASP A 93 5.85 15.45 -15.90
C ASP A 93 5.45 16.16 -14.59
N MET A 94 4.99 15.39 -13.59
CA MET A 94 4.53 15.90 -12.30
C MET A 94 5.14 15.09 -11.16
N PRO A 95 6.07 15.66 -10.37
CA PRO A 95 6.69 14.96 -9.25
C PRO A 95 5.65 14.61 -8.17
N VAL A 96 5.82 13.46 -7.54
CA VAL A 96 4.99 13.10 -6.39
C VAL A 96 5.43 13.90 -5.17
N PRO A 97 4.54 14.65 -4.50
CA PRO A 97 4.90 15.58 -3.41
C PRO A 97 5.14 14.83 -2.09
N ILE A 98 6.23 14.05 -2.03
CA ILE A 98 6.66 13.33 -0.83
C ILE A 98 8.19 13.23 -0.79
N GLY A 99 8.78 13.45 0.38
CA GLY A 99 10.18 13.20 0.62
C GLY A 99 10.51 11.70 0.57
N THR A 100 11.74 11.34 0.21
CA THR A 100 12.16 9.93 0.21
C THR A 100 13.52 9.77 0.89
N CYS A 101 13.66 8.71 1.69
CA CYS A 101 14.91 8.26 2.30
C CYS A 101 15.23 6.83 1.82
N LEU A 102 15.62 6.74 0.55
CA LEU A 102 15.94 5.49 -0.12
C LEU A 102 17.39 5.47 -0.59
N ASP A 103 17.89 4.28 -0.91
CA ASP A 103 19.24 4.13 -1.49
C ASP A 103 19.37 4.93 -2.79
N ALA A 104 20.57 5.45 -3.05
CA ALA A 104 20.85 6.22 -4.25
C ALA A 104 20.54 5.41 -5.52
N GLY A 105 19.66 5.94 -6.36
CA GLY A 105 19.20 5.27 -7.60
C GLY A 105 18.04 4.31 -7.44
N ALA A 106 17.51 4.12 -6.22
CA ALA A 106 16.28 3.35 -6.03
C ALA A 106 15.10 4.02 -6.76
N ARG A 107 14.29 3.19 -7.42
CA ARG A 107 13.07 3.64 -8.14
C ARG A 107 11.88 2.82 -7.64
N PRO A 108 11.23 3.24 -6.57
CA PRO A 108 10.01 2.59 -6.12
C PRO A 108 8.90 2.73 -7.16
N GLY A 109 7.94 1.81 -7.17
CA GLY A 109 6.74 1.96 -7.99
C GLY A 109 6.03 3.27 -7.65
N VAL A 110 5.58 3.98 -8.69
CA VAL A 110 4.92 5.29 -8.52
C VAL A 110 3.64 5.18 -7.68
N ASP A 111 2.93 4.06 -7.75
CA ASP A 111 1.75 3.75 -6.93
C ASP A 111 2.05 3.78 -5.42
N ARG A 112 3.21 3.27 -4.99
CA ARG A 112 3.64 3.30 -3.59
C ARG A 112 3.90 4.74 -3.12
N LEU A 113 4.57 5.56 -3.94
CA LEU A 113 4.81 6.97 -3.63
C LEU A 113 3.51 7.78 -3.58
N LEU A 114 2.59 7.55 -4.53
CA LEU A 114 1.31 8.22 -4.59
C LEU A 114 0.42 7.86 -3.39
N ASN A 115 0.36 6.57 -3.03
CA ASN A 115 -0.33 6.12 -1.83
C ASN A 115 0.26 6.78 -0.57
N ALA A 116 1.59 6.84 -0.47
CA ALA A 116 2.31 7.45 0.64
C ALA A 116 2.04 8.96 0.74
N ALA A 117 2.10 9.68 -0.39
CA ALA A 117 1.82 11.11 -0.44
C ALA A 117 0.38 11.42 0.00
N ALA A 118 -0.60 10.69 -0.53
CA ALA A 118 -2.01 10.87 -0.17
C ALA A 118 -2.26 10.57 1.32
N ALA A 119 -1.70 9.48 1.83
CA ALA A 119 -1.84 9.08 3.22
C ALA A 119 -1.27 10.15 4.17
N TRP A 120 -0.02 10.54 3.96
CA TRP A 120 0.63 11.52 4.81
C TRP A 120 -0.02 12.91 4.70
N HIS A 121 -0.40 13.32 3.50
CA HIS A 121 -1.10 14.59 3.29
C HIS A 121 -2.39 14.67 4.14
N LYS A 122 -3.13 13.58 4.27
CA LYS A 122 -4.37 13.54 5.05
C LYS A 122 -4.11 13.38 6.55
N LEU A 123 -3.17 12.54 6.94
CA LEU A 123 -2.93 12.18 8.33
C LEU A 123 -2.01 13.14 9.08
N ARG A 124 -1.03 13.73 8.38
CA ARG A 124 0.00 14.63 8.95
C ARG A 124 0.74 14.02 10.15
N GLN A 125 0.94 12.71 10.14
CA GLN A 125 1.65 11.95 11.16
C GLN A 125 2.23 10.68 10.56
N ALA A 126 3.12 10.00 11.31
CA ALA A 126 3.71 8.74 10.88
C ALA A 126 2.63 7.71 10.55
N CYS A 127 2.78 7.03 9.41
CA CYS A 127 1.80 6.05 8.95
C CYS A 127 2.45 4.85 8.24
N VAL A 128 1.74 3.72 8.30
CA VAL A 128 1.99 2.53 7.50
C VAL A 128 0.88 2.39 6.47
N ILE A 129 1.25 2.23 5.23
CA ILE A 129 0.33 2.10 4.11
C ILE A 129 0.38 0.68 3.59
N ILE A 130 -0.74 -0.02 3.63
CA ILE A 130 -0.90 -1.38 3.13
C ILE A 130 -1.69 -1.34 1.84
N ASP A 131 -1.07 -1.68 0.70
CA ASP A 131 -1.80 -1.89 -0.56
C ASP A 131 -1.97 -3.40 -0.79
N ALA A 132 -3.20 -3.89 -0.61
CA ALA A 132 -3.57 -5.28 -0.81
C ALA A 132 -4.21 -5.47 -2.19
N GLY A 133 -3.37 -5.71 -3.19
CA GLY A 133 -3.77 -5.89 -4.58
C GLY A 133 -3.09 -7.08 -5.24
N THR A 134 -2.58 -6.91 -6.46
CA THR A 134 -1.78 -7.92 -7.16
C THR A 134 -0.58 -8.37 -6.32
N CYS A 135 0.07 -7.43 -5.66
CA CYS A 135 1.00 -7.65 -4.56
C CYS A 135 0.40 -7.09 -3.27
N ILE A 136 0.96 -7.47 -2.13
CA ILE A 136 0.77 -6.76 -0.87
C ILE A 136 2.03 -5.93 -0.65
N THR A 137 1.89 -4.62 -0.61
CA THR A 137 2.97 -3.74 -0.16
C THR A 137 2.65 -3.20 1.23
N VAL A 138 3.68 -3.04 2.05
CA VAL A 138 3.58 -2.45 3.39
C VAL A 138 4.66 -1.42 3.49
N ASP A 139 4.28 -0.15 3.41
CA ASP A 139 5.17 0.99 3.28
C ASP A 139 5.13 1.87 4.52
N PHE A 140 6.26 2.49 4.87
CA PHE A 140 6.36 3.37 6.03
C PHE A 140 6.69 4.80 5.61
N VAL A 141 5.94 5.74 6.19
CA VAL A 141 6.16 7.19 6.12
C VAL A 141 6.29 7.71 7.54
N ASP A 142 7.33 8.49 7.82
CA ASP A 142 7.54 9.08 9.15
C ASP A 142 6.65 10.32 9.41
N GLY A 143 6.75 10.88 10.61
CA GLY A 143 5.97 12.05 11.01
C GLY A 143 6.34 13.34 10.27
N GLU A 144 7.47 13.37 9.58
CA GLU A 144 7.92 14.51 8.77
C GLU A 144 7.52 14.37 7.29
N GLY A 145 6.88 13.27 6.91
CA GLY A 145 6.44 13.00 5.54
C GLY A 145 7.53 12.45 4.65
N VAL A 146 8.48 11.73 5.22
CA VAL A 146 9.53 11.05 4.46
C VAL A 146 9.17 9.57 4.28
N PHE A 147 9.12 9.13 3.03
CA PHE A 147 8.93 7.74 2.65
C PHE A 147 10.22 6.95 2.82
N HIS A 148 10.23 5.96 3.71
CA HIS A 148 11.37 5.12 4.02
C HIS A 148 11.40 3.79 3.23
N GLY A 149 10.42 3.57 2.35
CA GLY A 149 10.26 2.28 1.68
C GLY A 149 9.40 1.32 2.49
N GLY A 150 9.61 0.03 2.28
CA GLY A 150 8.80 -0.99 2.94
C GLY A 150 9.04 -2.38 2.38
N ALA A 151 8.03 -3.26 2.46
CA ALA A 151 8.07 -4.63 2.01
C ALA A 151 7.09 -4.88 0.87
N ILE A 152 7.43 -5.83 0.00
CA ILE A 152 6.59 -6.31 -1.10
C ILE A 152 6.45 -7.82 -0.98
N ALA A 153 5.22 -8.31 -0.97
CA ALA A 153 4.89 -9.73 -0.96
C ALA A 153 3.86 -10.08 -2.04
N PRO A 154 3.73 -11.35 -2.43
CA PRO A 154 2.69 -11.76 -3.36
C PRO A 154 1.29 -11.49 -2.78
N GLY A 155 0.37 -10.95 -3.59
CA GLY A 155 -1.04 -10.82 -3.22
C GLY A 155 -1.72 -12.18 -3.04
N VAL A 156 -2.86 -12.19 -2.36
CA VAL A 156 -3.57 -13.45 -2.00
C VAL A 156 -3.91 -14.32 -3.22
N ARG A 157 -4.31 -13.69 -4.32
CA ARG A 157 -4.61 -14.41 -5.58
C ARG A 157 -3.35 -14.99 -6.22
N MET A 158 -2.24 -14.25 -6.16
CA MET A 158 -0.94 -14.71 -6.65
C MET A 158 -0.41 -15.87 -5.81
N GLN A 159 -0.59 -15.85 -4.49
CA GLN A 159 -0.21 -16.95 -3.59
C GLN A 159 -1.00 -18.22 -3.91
N LEU A 160 -2.34 -18.12 -4.05
CA LEU A 160 -3.19 -19.27 -4.41
C LEU A 160 -2.82 -19.84 -5.78
N LYS A 161 -2.56 -18.98 -6.76
CA LYS A 161 -2.10 -19.37 -8.09
C LYS A 161 -0.76 -20.08 -8.03
N ALA A 162 0.21 -19.56 -7.27
CA ALA A 162 1.52 -20.18 -7.10
C ALA A 162 1.42 -21.56 -6.43
N LEU A 163 0.56 -21.73 -5.42
CA LEU A 163 0.30 -23.02 -4.79
C LEU A 163 -0.21 -24.05 -5.80
N HIS A 164 -1.11 -23.67 -6.70
CA HIS A 164 -1.59 -24.54 -7.77
C HIS A 164 -0.50 -24.86 -8.81
N GLU A 165 0.18 -23.83 -9.32
CA GLU A 165 1.13 -24.00 -10.44
C GLU A 165 2.41 -24.73 -10.07
N HIS A 166 2.83 -24.66 -8.79
CA HIS A 166 4.08 -25.25 -8.32
C HIS A 166 3.91 -26.51 -7.47
N THR A 167 2.71 -27.11 -7.44
CA THR A 167 2.47 -28.38 -6.76
C THR A 167 1.65 -29.33 -7.62
N ALA A 168 1.85 -30.64 -7.44
CA ALA A 168 1.19 -31.64 -8.28
C ALA A 168 -0.29 -31.86 -7.91
N ALA A 169 -0.71 -31.54 -6.69
CA ALA A 169 -2.02 -31.98 -6.14
C ALA A 169 -2.93 -30.84 -5.68
N LEU A 170 -2.44 -29.60 -5.61
CA LEU A 170 -3.25 -28.50 -5.13
C LEU A 170 -4.13 -27.95 -6.29
N PRO A 171 -5.46 -27.88 -6.11
CA PRO A 171 -6.36 -27.42 -7.16
C PRO A 171 -6.31 -25.89 -7.38
N PRO A 172 -6.71 -25.40 -8.56
CA PRO A 172 -6.96 -23.98 -8.76
C PRO A 172 -8.16 -23.56 -7.94
N ILE A 173 -8.02 -22.51 -7.14
CA ILE A 173 -9.10 -21.96 -6.31
C ILE A 173 -9.08 -20.45 -6.32
N ASP A 174 -10.28 -19.86 -6.30
CA ASP A 174 -10.46 -18.44 -6.10
C ASP A 174 -10.37 -18.08 -4.61
N PHE A 175 -9.84 -16.88 -4.36
CA PHE A 175 -9.77 -16.34 -3.02
C PHE A 175 -11.16 -16.03 -2.48
N ALA A 176 -11.39 -16.43 -1.24
CA ALA A 176 -12.56 -16.08 -0.44
C ALA A 176 -12.14 -15.86 1.02
N VAL A 177 -12.89 -15.05 1.74
CA VAL A 177 -12.68 -14.89 3.19
C VAL A 177 -13.06 -16.22 3.86
N PRO A 178 -12.18 -16.80 4.69
CA PRO A 178 -12.50 -18.06 5.38
C PRO A 178 -13.56 -17.84 6.46
N GLU A 179 -14.53 -18.75 6.53
CA GLU A 179 -15.57 -18.75 7.55
C GLU A 179 -15.43 -19.97 8.46
N GLY A 180 -15.98 -19.88 9.69
CA GLY A 180 -16.08 -21.00 10.62
C GLY A 180 -14.78 -21.29 11.38
N LEU A 181 -14.32 -22.55 11.34
CA LEU A 181 -13.17 -23.01 12.14
C LEU A 181 -11.84 -22.41 11.67
N ALA A 182 -10.91 -22.22 12.61
CA ALA A 182 -9.58 -21.66 12.30
C ALA A 182 -8.71 -22.56 11.40
N TRP A 183 -8.95 -23.87 11.39
CA TRP A 183 -8.26 -24.84 10.53
C TRP A 183 -9.16 -25.30 9.38
N GLY A 184 -8.57 -25.64 8.24
CA GLY A 184 -9.28 -26.20 7.10
C GLY A 184 -9.48 -27.71 7.23
N SER A 185 -10.70 -28.18 6.94
CA SER A 185 -11.06 -29.59 6.96
C SER A 185 -10.76 -30.33 5.64
N ASN A 186 -10.39 -29.58 4.61
CA ASN A 186 -10.03 -30.08 3.29
C ASN A 186 -8.96 -29.17 2.66
N THR A 187 -8.38 -29.63 1.55
CA THR A 187 -7.27 -28.94 0.86
C THR A 187 -7.63 -27.51 0.49
N ARG A 188 -8.84 -27.27 -0.07
CA ARG A 188 -9.30 -25.93 -0.48
C ARG A 188 -9.32 -24.99 0.72
N GLU A 189 -9.94 -25.40 1.81
CA GLU A 189 -10.01 -24.58 3.02
C GLU A 189 -8.63 -24.34 3.65
N ALA A 190 -7.77 -25.37 3.67
CA ALA A 190 -6.41 -25.24 4.18
C ALA A 190 -5.60 -24.20 3.38
N MET A 191 -5.69 -24.22 2.03
CA MET A 191 -5.03 -23.26 1.16
C MET A 191 -5.55 -21.84 1.42
N ILE A 192 -6.87 -21.63 1.46
CA ILE A 192 -7.48 -20.30 1.69
C ILE A 192 -7.05 -19.76 3.06
N ARG A 193 -7.13 -20.56 4.12
CA ARG A 193 -6.73 -20.13 5.48
C ARG A 193 -5.25 -19.82 5.59
N GLY A 194 -4.42 -20.66 4.98
CA GLY A 194 -2.98 -20.43 4.95
C GLY A 194 -2.63 -19.07 4.30
N VAL A 195 -3.23 -18.77 3.15
CA VAL A 195 -3.01 -17.51 2.43
C VAL A 195 -3.63 -16.32 3.19
N TYR A 196 -4.86 -16.45 3.67
CA TYR A 196 -5.57 -15.37 4.40
C TYR A 196 -4.83 -14.97 5.67
N HIS A 197 -4.56 -15.94 6.56
CA HIS A 197 -3.86 -15.66 7.82
C HIS A 197 -2.38 -15.34 7.60
N GLY A 198 -1.74 -15.91 6.57
CA GLY A 198 -0.38 -15.57 6.19
C GLY A 198 -0.23 -14.12 5.76
N ALA A 199 -1.17 -13.62 4.93
CA ALA A 199 -1.19 -12.23 4.49
C ALA A 199 -1.41 -11.25 5.66
N ARG A 200 -2.39 -11.52 6.52
CA ARG A 200 -2.66 -10.69 7.71
C ARG A 200 -1.48 -10.73 8.70
N GLY A 201 -0.94 -11.90 8.98
CA GLY A 201 0.20 -12.07 9.87
C GLY A 201 1.47 -11.37 9.38
N LEU A 202 1.72 -11.38 8.06
CA LEU A 202 2.79 -10.60 7.44
C LEU A 202 2.63 -9.10 7.73
N VAL A 203 1.43 -8.56 7.46
CA VAL A 203 1.13 -7.14 7.67
C VAL A 203 1.29 -6.75 9.13
N TRP A 204 0.71 -7.51 10.06
CA TRP A 204 0.85 -7.27 11.49
C TRP A 204 2.29 -7.25 11.94
N ARG A 205 3.07 -8.26 11.50
CA ARG A 205 4.48 -8.34 11.87
C ARG A 205 5.31 -7.18 11.35
N LEU A 206 5.01 -6.68 10.15
CA LEU A 206 5.69 -5.51 9.58
C LEU A 206 5.31 -4.23 10.32
N ILE A 207 4.03 -4.02 10.65
CA ILE A 207 3.58 -2.88 11.47
C ILE A 207 4.31 -2.85 12.81
N GLU A 208 4.39 -4.00 13.52
CA GLU A 208 5.15 -4.11 14.77
C GLU A 208 6.62 -3.74 14.58
N LYS A 209 7.26 -4.26 13.51
CA LYS A 209 8.68 -3.98 13.25
C LYS A 209 8.93 -2.52 12.93
N TYR A 210 8.05 -1.89 12.18
CA TYR A 210 8.17 -0.46 11.87
C TYR A 210 7.94 0.38 13.14
N ALA A 211 6.97 0.01 13.98
CA ALA A 211 6.73 0.66 15.27
C ALA A 211 7.94 0.52 16.23
N GLU A 212 8.53 -0.67 16.32
CA GLU A 212 9.76 -0.92 17.10
C GLU A 212 10.92 -0.02 16.60
N GLN A 213 11.14 0.05 15.29
CA GLN A 213 12.24 0.81 14.70
C GLN A 213 12.01 2.32 14.78
N TYR A 214 10.79 2.79 14.58
CA TYR A 214 10.42 4.21 14.66
C TYR A 214 10.36 4.72 16.10
N GLY A 215 10.15 3.85 17.07
CA GLY A 215 9.98 4.21 18.49
C GLY A 215 8.61 4.77 18.84
N GLY A 216 7.58 4.46 18.04
CA GLY A 216 6.21 4.89 18.21
C GLY A 216 5.26 4.07 17.33
N PHE A 217 3.97 4.09 17.60
CA PHE A 217 2.99 3.33 16.84
C PHE A 217 2.44 4.19 15.68
N PRO A 218 2.81 3.94 14.41
CA PRO A 218 2.28 4.67 13.27
C PRO A 218 0.83 4.28 12.99
N VAL A 219 0.04 5.21 12.43
CA VAL A 219 -1.33 4.90 11.99
C VAL A 219 -1.26 3.98 10.77
N ALA A 220 -1.93 2.84 10.84
CA ALA A 220 -2.00 1.89 9.72
C ALA A 220 -3.27 2.11 8.91
N ILE A 221 -3.13 2.30 7.59
CA ILE A 221 -4.24 2.42 6.65
C ILE A 221 -4.08 1.39 5.53
N ALA A 222 -5.19 0.88 5.02
CA ALA A 222 -5.19 -0.09 3.93
C ALA A 222 -5.87 0.46 2.68
N THR A 223 -5.39 0.00 1.52
CA THR A 223 -5.93 0.24 0.18
C THR A 223 -5.81 -1.02 -0.66
N GLY A 224 -6.28 -0.97 -1.89
CA GLY A 224 -6.22 -2.11 -2.80
C GLY A 224 -7.52 -2.93 -2.85
N GLY A 225 -7.62 -3.75 -3.89
CA GLY A 225 -8.88 -4.48 -4.17
C GLY A 225 -9.22 -5.58 -3.19
N ASP A 226 -8.24 -6.11 -2.47
CA ASP A 226 -8.40 -7.18 -1.49
C ASP A 226 -8.36 -6.65 -0.02
N ALA A 227 -8.16 -5.32 0.17
CA ALA A 227 -8.06 -4.72 1.51
C ALA A 227 -9.32 -4.94 2.35
N GLY A 228 -10.51 -4.73 1.77
CA GLY A 228 -11.77 -4.97 2.45
C GLY A 228 -11.94 -6.41 2.91
N ALA A 229 -11.57 -7.38 2.06
CA ALA A 229 -11.66 -8.80 2.39
C ALA A 229 -10.64 -9.25 3.45
N LEU A 230 -9.50 -8.57 3.53
CA LEU A 230 -8.44 -8.93 4.46
C LEU A 230 -8.53 -8.21 5.80
N PHE A 231 -9.00 -6.97 5.82
CA PHE A 231 -8.80 -6.08 6.96
C PHE A 231 -10.05 -5.33 7.45
N SER A 232 -11.24 -5.63 6.94
CA SER A 232 -12.47 -4.93 7.40
C SER A 232 -12.81 -5.15 8.88
N ASP A 233 -12.32 -6.25 9.46
CA ASP A 233 -12.49 -6.64 10.87
C ASP A 233 -11.19 -6.48 11.70
N ASP A 234 -10.19 -5.76 11.17
CA ASP A 234 -8.85 -5.71 11.75
C ASP A 234 -8.67 -4.44 12.60
N GLU A 235 -8.46 -4.61 13.90
CA GLU A 235 -8.31 -3.50 14.86
C GLU A 235 -7.02 -2.70 14.68
N LEU A 236 -5.99 -3.25 14.01
CA LEU A 236 -4.74 -2.55 13.73
C LEU A 236 -4.86 -1.60 12.53
N ILE A 237 -5.85 -1.84 11.66
CA ILE A 237 -6.08 -1.02 10.47
C ILE A 237 -7.10 0.05 10.78
N SER A 238 -6.64 1.28 10.90
CA SER A 238 -7.48 2.42 11.28
C SER A 238 -8.52 2.79 10.23
N GLN A 239 -8.19 2.60 8.95
CA GLN A 239 -9.07 2.94 7.83
C GLN A 239 -8.71 2.16 6.56
N ILE A 240 -9.74 1.84 5.75
CA ILE A 240 -9.58 1.34 4.39
C ILE A 240 -9.99 2.43 3.41
N VAL A 241 -9.07 2.81 2.50
CA VAL A 241 -9.26 3.88 1.50
C VAL A 241 -9.05 3.28 0.10
N PRO A 242 -10.11 2.83 -0.60
CA PRO A 242 -9.99 2.10 -1.86
C PRO A 242 -9.36 2.87 -3.02
N ASP A 243 -9.47 4.19 -3.00
CA ASP A 243 -9.06 5.14 -4.04
C ASP A 243 -7.78 5.91 -3.70
N LEU A 244 -7.00 5.45 -2.72
CA LEU A 244 -5.84 6.18 -2.18
C LEU A 244 -4.83 6.59 -3.26
N VAL A 245 -4.53 5.71 -4.21
CA VAL A 245 -3.61 6.01 -5.32
C VAL A 245 -4.12 7.14 -6.21
N LEU A 246 -5.44 7.20 -6.50
CA LEU A 246 -6.02 8.28 -7.30
C LEU A 246 -5.98 9.62 -6.57
N ARG A 247 -6.17 9.62 -5.25
CA ARG A 247 -5.95 10.79 -4.40
C ARG A 247 -4.51 11.29 -4.49
N GLY A 248 -3.55 10.37 -4.53
CA GLY A 248 -2.14 10.70 -4.75
C GLY A 248 -1.89 11.34 -6.12
N VAL A 249 -2.53 10.85 -7.18
CA VAL A 249 -2.45 11.45 -8.53
C VAL A 249 -3.03 12.87 -8.52
N ALA A 250 -4.22 13.04 -7.94
CA ALA A 250 -4.85 14.37 -7.83
C ALA A 250 -3.99 15.34 -7.00
N LEU A 251 -3.37 14.85 -5.91
CA LEU A 251 -2.46 15.63 -5.08
C LEU A 251 -1.20 16.05 -5.85
N ALA A 252 -0.61 15.18 -6.67
CA ALA A 252 0.54 15.51 -7.50
C ALA A 252 0.19 16.57 -8.55
N ALA A 253 -0.98 16.46 -9.19
CA ALA A 253 -1.49 17.45 -10.11
C ALA A 253 -1.67 18.82 -9.44
N LYS A 254 -2.29 18.85 -8.26
CA LYS A 254 -2.49 20.06 -7.46
C LYS A 254 -1.17 20.74 -7.10
N ALA A 255 -0.22 19.97 -6.59
CA ALA A 255 1.10 20.49 -6.20
C ALA A 255 1.89 21.07 -7.39
N ALA A 256 1.71 20.54 -8.59
CA ALA A 256 2.35 21.05 -9.80
C ALA A 256 1.71 22.35 -10.32
N LEU A 257 0.44 22.62 -9.99
CA LEU A 257 -0.28 23.82 -10.40
C LEU A 257 -0.14 24.98 -9.39
N GLU A 258 0.31 24.71 -8.17
CA GLU A 258 0.62 25.76 -7.20
C GLU A 258 1.92 26.45 -7.62
N PRO A 259 1.92 27.76 -7.96
CA PRO A 259 3.16 28.45 -8.31
C PRO A 259 4.12 28.44 -7.13
N ASP A 260 5.41 28.23 -7.41
CA ASP A 260 6.50 28.35 -6.43
C ASP A 260 6.47 29.74 -5.76
N GLY A 261 5.75 29.87 -4.64
CA GLY A 261 5.69 31.14 -3.95
C GLY A 261 4.51 31.38 -3.04
N GLU A 262 4.31 30.57 -2.06
CA GLU A 262 3.91 30.98 -0.71
C GLU A 262 4.29 29.86 0.25
N SER A 263 5.61 29.71 0.46
CA SER A 263 6.08 29.13 1.72
C SER A 263 5.58 30.10 2.80
N SER A 264 4.49 29.72 3.50
CA SER A 264 4.22 30.29 4.79
C SER A 264 5.52 30.19 5.60
N ASP A 265 6.09 31.35 5.87
CA ASP A 265 7.30 31.56 6.65
C ASP A 265 7.00 31.16 8.11
N ASP A 266 6.94 29.88 8.36
CA ASP A 266 7.13 29.27 9.67
C ASP A 266 8.56 28.75 9.73
N GLY A 267 9.48 29.70 9.80
CA GLY A 267 10.82 29.61 10.40
C GLY A 267 11.62 28.32 10.24
N ARG A 268 11.62 27.64 9.05
CA ARG A 268 12.55 26.53 8.76
C ARG A 268 13.20 26.72 7.41
N SER A 269 14.42 27.24 7.49
CA SER A 269 15.41 27.42 6.47
C SER A 269 15.46 26.30 5.43
N ALA A 270 15.45 26.70 4.15
CA ALA A 270 15.74 25.89 2.99
C ALA A 270 16.88 24.92 3.21
N LEU A 271 16.65 23.64 2.95
CA LEU A 271 17.69 22.64 2.85
C LEU A 271 18.45 22.82 1.53
N GLY A 272 19.54 23.58 1.63
CA GLY A 272 20.57 23.67 0.60
C GLY A 272 21.20 22.30 0.34
N ALA A 273 21.44 22.01 -0.95
CA ALA A 273 22.29 20.93 -1.39
C ALA A 273 23.67 21.04 -0.73
N GLY A 274 24.12 20.00 -0.02
CA GLY A 274 25.50 19.87 0.42
C GLY A 274 25.72 19.06 1.67
N GLY A 275 26.37 17.95 1.53
CA GLY A 275 27.22 17.38 2.55
C GLY A 275 26.65 16.22 3.35
N ALA A 276 27.08 15.02 3.00
CA ALA A 276 27.05 13.86 3.88
C ALA A 276 27.72 14.21 5.24
N ALA A 277 26.89 14.40 6.26
CA ALA A 277 27.31 14.41 7.64
C ALA A 277 26.58 13.25 8.34
N GLY A 278 27.36 12.24 8.72
CA GLY A 278 26.89 11.02 9.34
C GLY A 278 26.07 11.27 10.59
N PHE A 279 24.84 10.84 10.56
CA PHE A 279 24.05 10.62 11.76
C PHE A 279 24.42 9.24 12.28
N SER A 280 25.38 9.22 13.20
CA SER A 280 25.71 8.04 13.98
C SER A 280 24.58 7.81 14.98
N LEU A 281 23.64 6.95 14.63
CA LEU A 281 22.73 6.32 15.58
C LEU A 281 23.52 5.19 16.27
N LEU A 282 24.30 5.54 17.30
CA LEU A 282 24.69 4.56 18.30
C LEU A 282 23.42 4.14 19.07
N PRO A 283 23.12 2.85 19.17
CA PRO A 283 22.05 2.40 20.02
C PRO A 283 22.40 2.73 21.48
N GLN A 284 21.63 3.59 22.14
CA GLN A 284 21.65 3.70 23.57
C GLN A 284 21.24 2.34 24.13
N GLN A 285 22.14 1.68 24.79
CA GLN A 285 21.89 0.46 25.55
C GLN A 285 20.86 0.79 26.65
N VAL A 286 19.61 0.38 26.43
CA VAL A 286 18.63 0.33 27.49
C VAL A 286 18.94 -0.93 28.31
N GLU A 287 19.47 -0.75 29.50
CA GLU A 287 19.67 -1.84 30.44
C GLU A 287 18.31 -2.49 30.77
N PRO A 288 18.22 -3.83 30.74
CA PRO A 288 16.99 -4.51 31.11
C PRO A 288 16.76 -4.36 32.62
N LYS A 289 15.66 -3.71 33.00
CA LYS A 289 15.17 -3.71 34.38
C LYS A 289 14.90 -5.13 34.82
N HIS A 290 15.62 -5.57 35.86
CA HIS A 290 15.51 -6.85 36.52
C HIS A 290 14.07 -7.34 36.71
N ALA A 291 13.70 -8.42 36.03
CA ALA A 291 12.58 -9.26 36.42
C ALA A 291 12.97 -10.01 37.69
N ARG A 292 12.29 -9.73 38.80
CA ARG A 292 12.40 -10.50 40.05
C ARG A 292 12.02 -11.94 39.77
N ARG A 293 12.99 -12.84 39.83
CA ARG A 293 12.74 -14.29 39.97
C ARG A 293 12.21 -14.56 41.36
N GLY A 294 10.95 -14.95 41.46
CA GLY A 294 10.41 -15.64 42.61
C GLY A 294 10.93 -17.06 42.61
N THR A 295 11.76 -17.39 43.58
CA THR A 295 12.16 -18.76 43.92
C THR A 295 10.99 -19.43 44.63
N THR A 296 10.36 -20.39 43.98
CA THR A 296 9.55 -21.42 44.65
C THR A 296 10.38 -22.70 44.71
N GLU A 297 10.80 -23.02 45.92
CA GLU A 297 11.35 -24.33 46.28
C GLU A 297 10.29 -25.40 45.99
N LEU A 298 10.65 -26.41 45.22
CA LEU A 298 9.93 -27.68 45.13
C LEU A 298 10.84 -28.75 45.72
N GLY A 299 10.30 -29.34 46.75
CA GLY A 299 10.95 -30.39 47.53
C GLY A 299 11.11 -31.71 46.77
N ASP A 300 12.07 -32.43 47.22
CA ASP A 300 12.43 -33.80 46.88
C ASP A 300 11.26 -34.78 47.00
N GLY A 301 11.24 -35.77 46.13
CA GLY A 301 10.50 -36.99 46.44
C GLY A 301 10.12 -37.87 45.26
N HIS A 302 10.83 -38.96 45.18
CA HIS A 302 10.47 -40.27 44.65
C HIS A 302 10.77 -40.65 43.20
N VAL A 303 11.80 -41.46 43.14
CA VAL A 303 12.13 -42.49 42.13
C VAL A 303 11.01 -43.56 42.11
N HIS A 304 10.52 -43.88 40.93
CA HIS A 304 9.97 -45.18 40.59
C HIS A 304 10.42 -45.56 39.18
N ASP A 305 11.29 -46.55 39.13
CA ASP A 305 11.49 -47.42 37.98
C ASP A 305 10.19 -48.21 37.77
N ASP A 306 9.76 -48.34 36.52
CA ASP A 306 9.09 -49.54 36.02
C ASP A 306 9.11 -49.56 34.49
N ASP A 307 9.94 -50.39 34.01
CA ASP A 307 9.96 -51.35 32.92
C ASP A 307 8.62 -51.48 32.16
N CYS A 308 8.63 -51.23 30.86
CA CYS A 308 7.57 -51.69 29.98
C CYS A 308 8.15 -52.20 28.67
N GLY A 309 8.24 -53.52 28.64
CA GLY A 309 8.73 -54.33 27.56
C GLY A 309 7.92 -54.24 26.28
N CYS A 310 8.65 -54.29 25.18
CA CYS A 310 8.17 -54.56 23.84
C CYS A 310 7.69 -56.01 23.72
N GLY A 311 6.44 -56.22 23.29
CA GLY A 311 5.91 -57.49 22.84
C GLY A 311 5.53 -57.40 21.38
N HIS A 312 6.35 -57.97 20.49
CA HIS A 312 5.92 -58.43 19.19
C HIS A 312 5.08 -59.66 19.37
N ASP A 313 3.97 -59.80 18.65
CA ASP A 313 3.56 -61.09 18.04
C ASP A 313 2.63 -60.84 16.85
N HIS A 314 2.92 -61.66 15.84
CA HIS A 314 2.24 -61.93 14.58
C HIS A 314 0.83 -62.51 14.77
N GLU A 315 -0.15 -62.06 13.93
CA GLU A 315 -0.87 -62.91 12.94
C GLU A 315 -1.61 -61.98 11.95
#